data_1587b43029a0ddd0f4cb62f38fed7dbb
#
_entry.id   1587b43029a0ddd0f4cb62f38fed7dbb
#
_cell.length_a   1.000
_cell.length_b   1.000
_cell.length_c   1.000
_cell.angle_alpha   90.00
_cell.angle_beta   90.00
_cell.angle_gamma   90.00
#
_symmetry.space_group_name_H-M   'P 1'
#
loop_
_entity.id
_entity.type
_entity.pdbx_description
1 polymer ?
#
loop_
_entity_poly.entity_id
_entity_poly.type
_entity_poly.pdbx_seq_one_letter_code
_entity_poly.pdbx_strand_id
1 'polypeptide(L)'
;LCTTRAVRKRLDFDRDVPMSAIKECMESAVQAPSGSNAQGWQFVFVTDKDKREKIGEYYRLAFSHYRDMPFAIHKLHADSADESLATSQERSASSADYLADNMGKAPVLMIPCIAGRIDNAEGANASAQAGTMGSIIPAAWSFMLAARARGIGTAWTTLHLAHEKAVAELLGIPFDSFTQVALIPIAYTKGTDFKPAYRPPVESVMHINQWSS
;
A
#
# COMPACT_ATOMS: atom_id res chain seq x y z
N LEU A 1 -16.89 -0.66 -4.87
CA LEU A 1 -16.03 -0.99 -3.74
C LEU A 1 -15.63 -2.45 -3.72
N CYS A 2 -16.55 -3.40 -3.88
CA CYS A 2 -16.28 -4.85 -3.77
C CYS A 2 -15.22 -5.40 -4.75
N THR A 3 -14.89 -4.69 -5.81
CA THR A 3 -13.88 -5.09 -6.79
C THR A 3 -12.54 -4.36 -6.61
N THR A 4 -12.42 -3.49 -5.60
CA THR A 4 -11.15 -2.83 -5.27
C THR A 4 -10.18 -3.84 -4.68
N ARG A 5 -8.94 -3.85 -5.14
CA ARG A 5 -7.90 -4.78 -4.74
C ARG A 5 -6.52 -4.22 -5.03
N ALA A 6 -5.49 -4.86 -4.51
CA ALA A 6 -4.12 -4.63 -4.95
C ALA A 6 -3.96 -5.06 -6.41
N VAL A 7 -3.70 -4.10 -7.30
CA VAL A 7 -3.42 -4.34 -8.71
C VAL A 7 -1.92 -4.40 -8.92
N ARG A 8 -1.42 -5.49 -9.50
CA ARG A 8 0.01 -5.72 -9.73
C ARG A 8 0.28 -6.09 -11.17
N LYS A 9 0.01 -7.33 -11.61
CA LYS A 9 0.23 -7.81 -13.00
C LYS A 9 -0.56 -7.04 -14.07
N ARG A 10 -1.65 -6.39 -13.68
CA ARG A 10 -2.50 -5.61 -14.59
C ARG A 10 -2.21 -4.10 -14.54
N LEU A 11 -1.12 -3.68 -13.92
CA LEU A 11 -0.63 -2.30 -14.06
C LEU A 11 -0.05 -2.12 -15.47
N ASP A 12 -0.47 -1.08 -16.14
CA ASP A 12 0.02 -0.69 -17.46
C ASP A 12 1.17 0.30 -17.28
N PHE A 13 2.39 -0.20 -17.37
CA PHE A 13 3.60 0.59 -17.15
C PHE A 13 3.99 1.44 -18.37
N ASP A 14 3.38 1.18 -19.51
CA ASP A 14 3.68 1.87 -20.78
C ASP A 14 2.77 3.10 -20.99
N ARG A 15 1.81 3.31 -20.07
CA ARG A 15 0.87 4.43 -20.16
C ARG A 15 1.08 5.40 -19.00
N ASP A 16 1.38 6.66 -19.34
CA ASP A 16 1.54 7.73 -18.36
C ASP A 16 0.24 8.02 -17.60
N VAL A 17 0.37 8.37 -16.32
CA VAL A 17 -0.72 8.86 -15.48
C VAL A 17 -0.56 10.37 -15.30
N PRO A 18 -1.48 11.19 -15.84
CA PRO A 18 -1.35 12.64 -15.74
C PRO A 18 -1.52 13.12 -14.30
N MET A 19 -0.73 14.11 -13.91
CA MET A 19 -0.79 14.67 -12.54
C MET A 19 -2.15 15.31 -12.22
N SER A 20 -2.92 15.75 -13.24
CA SER A 20 -4.30 16.20 -13.05
C SER A 20 -5.20 15.11 -12.49
N ALA A 21 -5.12 13.88 -13.01
CA ALA A 21 -5.89 12.74 -12.49
C ALA A 21 -5.48 12.37 -11.05
N ILE A 22 -4.19 12.49 -10.74
CA ILE A 22 -3.67 12.28 -9.37
C ILE A 22 -4.23 13.36 -8.43
N LYS A 23 -4.21 14.62 -8.86
CA LYS A 23 -4.75 15.74 -8.08
C LYS A 23 -6.24 15.54 -7.76
N GLU A 24 -7.05 15.17 -8.74
CA GLU A 24 -8.48 14.88 -8.53
C GLU A 24 -8.69 13.73 -7.51
N CYS A 25 -7.83 12.70 -7.55
CA CYS A 25 -7.88 11.63 -6.55
C CYS A 25 -7.48 12.14 -5.16
N MET A 26 -6.51 13.06 -5.08
CA MET A 26 -6.10 13.67 -3.82
C MET A 26 -7.17 14.59 -3.22
N GLU A 27 -7.92 15.33 -4.04
CA GLU A 27 -9.05 16.13 -3.57
C GLU A 27 -10.10 15.28 -2.84
N SER A 28 -10.31 14.04 -3.31
CA SER A 28 -11.18 13.08 -2.61
C SER A 28 -10.50 12.50 -1.36
N ALA A 29 -9.20 12.25 -1.41
CA ALA A 29 -8.44 11.65 -0.33
C ALA A 29 -8.38 12.53 0.93
N VAL A 30 -8.17 13.83 0.75
CA VAL A 30 -8.06 14.78 1.88
C VAL A 30 -9.39 15.09 2.58
N GLN A 31 -10.51 14.53 2.10
CA GLN A 31 -11.79 14.55 2.82
C GLN A 31 -11.87 13.49 3.91
N ALA A 32 -10.86 12.61 4.02
CA ALA A 32 -10.82 11.61 5.08
C ALA A 32 -10.70 12.25 6.47
N PRO A 33 -11.26 11.61 7.52
CA PRO A 33 -11.08 12.09 8.88
C PRO A 33 -9.62 11.90 9.35
N SER A 34 -9.18 12.74 10.29
CA SER A 34 -7.91 12.57 11.00
C SER A 34 -8.11 12.85 12.49
N GLY A 35 -7.29 12.25 13.34
CA GLY A 35 -7.31 12.47 14.78
C GLY A 35 -7.19 13.96 15.11
N SER A 36 -8.09 14.48 15.94
CA SER A 36 -8.17 15.90 16.32
C SER A 36 -8.25 16.87 15.12
N ASN A 37 -8.65 16.37 13.95
CA ASN A 37 -8.60 17.12 12.68
C ASN A 37 -7.20 17.70 12.37
N ALA A 38 -6.15 17.00 12.81
CA ALA A 38 -4.78 17.48 12.71
C ALA A 38 -4.24 17.55 11.27
N GLN A 39 -4.76 16.70 10.37
CA GLN A 39 -4.41 16.69 8.95
C GLN A 39 -2.89 16.68 8.69
N GLY A 40 -2.14 15.98 9.55
CA GLY A 40 -0.67 15.93 9.55
C GLY A 40 -0.07 15.04 8.46
N TRP A 41 -0.86 14.62 7.47
CA TRP A 41 -0.43 13.83 6.33
C TRP A 41 0.30 14.65 5.27
N GLN A 42 1.25 14.01 4.61
CA GLN A 42 1.90 14.48 3.39
C GLN A 42 1.92 13.34 2.38
N PHE A 43 1.90 13.65 1.10
CA PHE A 43 1.92 12.64 0.05
C PHE A 43 3.00 12.99 -0.97
N VAL A 44 4.04 12.15 -1.07
CA VAL A 44 5.12 12.34 -2.04
C VAL A 44 4.80 11.51 -3.28
N PHE A 45 4.67 12.17 -4.43
CA PHE A 45 4.51 11.51 -5.72
C PHE A 45 5.83 11.55 -6.48
N VAL A 46 6.33 10.39 -6.87
CA VAL A 46 7.61 10.22 -7.55
C VAL A 46 7.33 9.86 -9.01
N THR A 47 7.63 10.78 -9.92
CA THR A 47 7.52 10.60 -11.39
C THR A 47 8.88 10.49 -12.04
N ASP A 48 9.94 10.97 -11.40
CA ASP A 48 11.33 10.87 -11.86
C ASP A 48 11.73 9.39 -12.00
N LYS A 49 12.21 9.02 -13.19
CA LYS A 49 12.52 7.63 -13.54
C LYS A 49 13.61 7.03 -12.65
N ASP A 50 14.71 7.76 -12.47
CA ASP A 50 15.88 7.26 -11.75
C ASP A 50 15.55 7.05 -10.27
N LYS A 51 14.76 7.96 -9.68
CA LYS A 51 14.26 7.83 -8.30
C LYS A 51 13.31 6.64 -8.15
N ARG A 52 12.38 6.44 -9.10
CA ARG A 52 11.47 5.28 -9.08
C ARG A 52 12.22 3.95 -9.19
N GLU A 53 13.20 3.87 -10.09
CA GLU A 53 14.05 2.70 -10.26
C GLU A 53 14.84 2.41 -8.98
N LYS A 54 15.41 3.44 -8.34
CA LYS A 54 16.11 3.29 -7.06
C LYS A 54 15.23 2.82 -5.91
N ILE A 55 14.04 3.35 -5.80
CA ILE A 55 13.04 2.88 -4.82
C ILE A 55 12.64 1.42 -5.13
N GLY A 56 12.50 1.07 -6.41
CA GLY A 56 12.24 -0.29 -6.87
C GLY A 56 13.35 -1.27 -6.47
N GLU A 57 14.62 -0.85 -6.51
CA GLU A 57 15.77 -1.65 -6.03
C GLU A 57 15.65 -1.93 -4.51
N TYR A 58 15.39 -0.90 -3.70
CA TYR A 58 15.19 -1.06 -2.26
C TYR A 58 14.00 -1.99 -1.96
N TYR A 59 12.91 -1.83 -2.69
CA TYR A 59 11.76 -2.70 -2.55
C TYR A 59 12.08 -4.16 -2.86
N ARG A 60 12.80 -4.43 -3.96
CA ARG A 60 13.21 -5.77 -4.39
C ARG A 60 14.17 -6.42 -3.39
N LEU A 61 15.11 -5.66 -2.85
CA LEU A 61 16.02 -6.13 -1.82
C LEU A 61 15.28 -6.56 -0.57
N ALA A 62 14.37 -5.74 -0.07
CA ALA A 62 13.52 -6.09 1.08
C ALA A 62 12.61 -7.28 0.78
N PHE A 63 12.07 -7.37 -0.45
CA PHE A 63 11.22 -8.48 -0.87
C PHE A 63 11.99 -9.82 -0.89
N SER A 64 13.26 -9.83 -1.29
CA SER A 64 14.07 -11.06 -1.27
C SER A 64 14.22 -11.63 0.15
N HIS A 65 14.44 -10.77 1.15
CA HIS A 65 14.48 -11.19 2.54
C HIS A 65 13.09 -11.63 3.07
N TYR A 66 12.02 -10.89 2.70
CA TYR A 66 10.65 -11.22 3.08
C TYR A 66 10.22 -12.61 2.62
N ARG A 67 10.65 -13.06 1.43
CA ARG A 67 10.31 -14.41 0.91
C ARG A 67 10.71 -15.55 1.83
N ASP A 68 11.75 -15.37 2.61
CA ASP A 68 12.29 -16.40 3.51
C ASP A 68 11.58 -16.44 4.87
N MET A 69 10.79 -15.40 5.19
CA MET A 69 10.09 -15.30 6.47
C MET A 69 8.91 -16.29 6.57
N PRO A 70 8.61 -16.83 7.76
CA PRO A 70 7.50 -17.79 7.93
C PRO A 70 6.12 -17.23 7.54
N PHE A 71 5.91 -15.93 7.69
CA PHE A 71 4.67 -15.23 7.35
C PHE A 71 4.67 -14.67 5.92
N ALA A 72 5.65 -15.04 5.09
CA ALA A 72 5.68 -14.61 3.70
C ALA A 72 4.45 -15.11 2.94
N ILE A 73 3.99 -14.30 1.98
CA ILE A 73 2.84 -14.61 1.15
C ILE A 73 2.98 -15.96 0.41
N HIS A 74 4.22 -16.43 0.21
CA HIS A 74 4.54 -17.71 -0.42
C HIS A 74 4.36 -18.90 0.51
N LYS A 75 4.33 -18.68 1.82
CA LYS A 75 4.28 -19.74 2.85
C LYS A 75 2.97 -19.72 3.62
N LEU A 76 2.44 -18.51 3.87
CA LEU A 76 1.18 -18.36 4.60
C LEU A 76 0.03 -19.00 3.80
N HIS A 77 -0.70 -19.92 4.44
CA HIS A 77 -1.81 -20.67 3.84
C HIS A 77 -1.45 -21.57 2.64
N ALA A 78 -0.16 -21.85 2.40
CA ALA A 78 0.27 -22.74 1.31
C ALA A 78 -0.31 -24.15 1.45
N ASP A 79 -0.41 -24.64 2.68
CA ASP A 79 -0.93 -25.97 3.02
C ASP A 79 -2.39 -25.92 3.54
N SER A 80 -3.16 -24.90 3.14
CA SER A 80 -4.55 -24.78 3.56
C SER A 80 -5.40 -25.89 2.98
N ALA A 81 -6.24 -26.53 3.79
CA ALA A 81 -7.26 -27.46 3.35
C ALA A 81 -8.39 -26.80 2.53
N ASP A 82 -8.54 -25.46 2.61
CA ASP A 82 -9.41 -24.67 1.75
C ASP A 82 -8.70 -24.39 0.41
N GLU A 83 -9.06 -25.15 -0.61
CA GLU A 83 -8.50 -25.02 -1.98
C GLU A 83 -8.69 -23.62 -2.56
N SER A 84 -9.79 -22.94 -2.24
CA SER A 84 -10.05 -21.56 -2.71
C SER A 84 -9.08 -20.57 -2.08
N LEU A 85 -8.78 -20.75 -0.80
CA LEU A 85 -7.78 -19.96 -0.08
C LEU A 85 -6.39 -20.23 -0.62
N ALA A 86 -5.99 -21.50 -0.78
CA ALA A 86 -4.69 -21.90 -1.33
C ALA A 86 -4.48 -21.34 -2.74
N THR A 87 -5.45 -21.48 -3.64
CA THR A 87 -5.42 -20.92 -5.00
C THR A 87 -5.33 -19.39 -4.99
N SER A 88 -6.06 -18.73 -4.11
CA SER A 88 -6.01 -17.27 -3.95
C SER A 88 -4.63 -16.81 -3.47
N GLN A 89 -4.02 -17.57 -2.56
CA GLN A 89 -2.69 -17.31 -2.01
C GLN A 89 -1.61 -17.45 -3.09
N GLU A 90 -1.62 -18.52 -3.85
CA GLU A 90 -0.68 -18.76 -4.96
C GLU A 90 -0.72 -17.62 -5.99
N ARG A 91 -1.92 -17.22 -6.42
CA ARG A 91 -2.09 -16.07 -7.32
C ARG A 91 -1.55 -14.78 -6.72
N SER A 92 -1.76 -14.59 -5.44
CA SER A 92 -1.27 -13.41 -4.71
C SER A 92 0.25 -13.40 -4.62
N ALA A 93 0.88 -14.55 -4.32
CA ALA A 93 2.32 -14.72 -4.28
C ALA A 93 2.95 -14.43 -5.66
N SER A 94 2.47 -15.09 -6.72
CA SER A 94 2.94 -14.84 -8.08
C SER A 94 2.78 -13.39 -8.53
N SER A 95 1.72 -12.70 -8.07
CA SER A 95 1.54 -11.28 -8.39
C SER A 95 2.44 -10.36 -7.56
N ALA A 96 2.82 -10.77 -6.36
CA ALA A 96 3.76 -10.05 -5.52
C ALA A 96 5.19 -10.14 -6.07
N ASP A 97 5.62 -11.32 -6.54
CA ASP A 97 6.88 -11.51 -7.26
C ASP A 97 6.97 -10.56 -8.47
N TYR A 98 5.93 -10.58 -9.31
CA TYR A 98 5.88 -9.69 -10.47
C TYR A 98 6.02 -8.21 -10.10
N LEU A 99 5.36 -7.77 -9.02
CA LEU A 99 5.46 -6.38 -8.59
C LEU A 99 6.86 -6.07 -8.05
N ALA A 100 7.48 -6.98 -7.32
CA ALA A 100 8.85 -6.79 -6.80
C ALA A 100 9.86 -6.56 -7.93
N ASP A 101 9.72 -7.29 -9.03
CA ASP A 101 10.58 -7.14 -10.20
C ASP A 101 10.29 -5.86 -11.02
N ASN A 102 9.10 -5.30 -10.89
CA ASN A 102 8.62 -4.23 -11.76
C ASN A 102 8.21 -2.94 -11.01
N MET A 103 8.43 -2.83 -9.69
CA MET A 103 7.99 -1.69 -8.89
C MET A 103 8.44 -0.34 -9.47
N GLY A 104 9.71 -0.22 -9.85
CA GLY A 104 10.28 1.01 -10.41
C GLY A 104 9.75 1.38 -11.80
N LYS A 105 9.08 0.45 -12.51
CA LYS A 105 8.49 0.71 -13.83
C LYS A 105 7.14 1.41 -13.75
N ALA A 106 6.49 1.43 -12.58
CA ALA A 106 5.23 2.16 -12.42
C ALA A 106 5.45 3.65 -12.78
N PRO A 107 4.59 4.26 -13.61
CA PRO A 107 4.77 5.64 -14.05
C PRO A 107 4.78 6.63 -12.88
N VAL A 108 4.12 6.30 -11.78
CA VAL A 108 4.12 7.09 -10.55
C VAL A 108 4.21 6.16 -9.34
N LEU A 109 5.00 6.54 -8.34
CA LEU A 109 4.98 5.95 -7.01
C LEU A 109 4.45 7.00 -6.02
N MET A 110 3.57 6.60 -5.10
CA MET A 110 3.11 7.45 -4.00
C MET A 110 3.64 6.93 -2.67
N ILE A 111 4.18 7.82 -1.85
CA ILE A 111 4.58 7.55 -0.48
C ILE A 111 3.76 8.47 0.45
N PRO A 112 2.72 7.94 1.11
CA PRO A 112 2.05 8.65 2.19
C PRO A 112 2.99 8.78 3.39
N CYS A 113 3.11 9.98 3.96
CA CYS A 113 3.90 10.28 5.14
C CYS A 113 3.04 10.96 6.20
N ILE A 114 3.22 10.61 7.45
CA ILE A 114 2.52 11.23 8.58
C ILE A 114 3.51 11.94 9.48
N ALA A 115 3.12 13.10 10.00
CA ALA A 115 3.91 13.87 10.94
C ALA A 115 4.18 13.06 12.23
N GLY A 116 5.42 13.15 12.71
CA GLY A 116 5.92 12.42 13.87
C GLY A 116 6.54 11.07 13.50
N ARG A 117 7.35 10.56 14.45
CA ARG A 117 7.92 9.21 14.37
C ARG A 117 7.08 8.27 15.23
N ILE A 118 6.76 7.08 14.68
CA ILE A 118 5.99 6.04 15.41
C ILE A 118 6.88 5.02 16.11
N ASP A 119 8.17 5.02 15.82
CA ASP A 119 9.18 4.05 16.26
C ASP A 119 10.12 4.61 17.35
N ASN A 120 10.14 5.93 17.58
CA ASN A 120 11.10 6.61 18.47
C ASN A 120 10.53 7.05 19.81
N ALA A 121 9.33 6.67 20.18
CA ALA A 121 8.70 7.35 21.29
C ALA A 121 9.02 6.67 22.64
N GLU A 122 9.68 7.37 23.53
CA GLU A 122 9.35 7.29 24.95
C GLU A 122 7.83 7.51 25.07
N GLY A 123 7.06 6.43 25.18
CA GLY A 123 5.59 6.45 25.17
C GLY A 123 4.91 5.99 23.89
N ALA A 124 5.62 5.49 22.88
CA ALA A 124 4.99 4.78 21.76
C ALA A 124 4.22 3.56 22.27
N ASN A 125 2.92 3.70 22.34
CA ASN A 125 2.01 2.65 22.74
C ASN A 125 0.98 2.40 21.62
N ALA A 126 0.23 1.32 21.76
CA ALA A 126 -0.77 0.94 20.76
C ALA A 126 -1.78 2.06 20.44
N SER A 127 -2.17 2.87 21.44
CA SER A 127 -3.11 3.98 21.24
C SER A 127 -2.50 5.08 20.38
N ALA A 128 -1.26 5.49 20.66
CA ALA A 128 -0.56 6.53 19.90
C ALA A 128 -0.30 6.08 18.45
N GLN A 129 0.18 4.85 18.26
CA GLN A 129 0.41 4.28 16.93
C GLN A 129 -0.90 4.14 16.14
N ALA A 130 -1.96 3.65 16.77
CA ALA A 130 -3.28 3.51 16.14
C ALA A 130 -3.85 4.87 15.75
N GLY A 131 -3.74 5.89 16.61
CA GLY A 131 -4.19 7.26 16.32
C GLY A 131 -3.43 7.88 15.15
N THR A 132 -2.11 7.72 15.12
CA THR A 132 -1.25 8.25 14.05
C THR A 132 -1.55 7.55 12.71
N MET A 133 -1.54 6.22 12.68
CA MET A 133 -1.82 5.45 11.47
C MET A 133 -3.28 5.62 11.04
N GLY A 134 -4.24 5.65 11.97
CA GLY A 134 -5.65 5.91 11.70
C GLY A 134 -5.91 7.28 11.08
N SER A 135 -5.00 8.23 11.24
CA SER A 135 -5.11 9.57 10.65
C SER A 135 -4.64 9.66 9.20
N ILE A 136 -3.92 8.69 8.65
CA ILE A 136 -3.45 8.73 7.26
C ILE A 136 -3.96 7.57 6.40
N ILE A 137 -4.14 6.37 6.97
CA ILE A 137 -4.60 5.20 6.22
C ILE A 137 -5.94 5.46 5.51
N PRO A 138 -6.95 6.08 6.16
CA PRO A 138 -8.21 6.42 5.49
C PRO A 138 -8.03 7.34 4.28
N ALA A 139 -7.17 8.34 4.37
CA ALA A 139 -6.88 9.24 3.25
C ALA A 139 -6.19 8.51 2.09
N ALA A 140 -5.15 7.73 2.37
CA ALA A 140 -4.46 6.94 1.35
C ALA A 140 -5.40 5.90 0.71
N TRP A 141 -6.26 5.26 1.49
CA TRP A 141 -7.27 4.34 0.96
C TRP A 141 -8.32 5.06 0.11
N SER A 142 -8.79 6.24 0.52
CA SER A 142 -9.71 7.07 -0.28
C SER A 142 -9.09 7.46 -1.62
N PHE A 143 -7.79 7.82 -1.65
CA PHE A 143 -7.04 8.00 -2.89
C PHE A 143 -7.12 6.75 -3.78
N MET A 144 -6.84 5.57 -3.23
CA MET A 144 -6.86 4.32 -3.99
C MET A 144 -8.24 4.00 -4.55
N LEU A 145 -9.30 4.31 -3.82
CA LEU A 145 -10.70 4.16 -4.29
C LEU A 145 -11.02 5.15 -5.42
N ALA A 146 -10.63 6.41 -5.28
CA ALA A 146 -10.80 7.43 -6.30
C ALA A 146 -10.02 7.11 -7.59
N ALA A 147 -8.79 6.61 -7.45
CA ALA A 147 -7.97 6.11 -8.55
C ALA A 147 -8.65 4.93 -9.26
N ARG A 148 -9.17 3.97 -8.49
CA ARG A 148 -9.90 2.82 -9.02
C ARG A 148 -11.11 3.23 -9.87
N ALA A 149 -11.87 4.23 -9.44
CA ALA A 149 -13.02 4.77 -10.18
C ALA A 149 -12.62 5.37 -11.56
N ARG A 150 -11.35 5.74 -11.72
CA ARG A 150 -10.78 6.33 -12.95
C ARG A 150 -9.99 5.32 -13.80
N GLY A 151 -10.09 4.02 -13.51
CA GLY A 151 -9.35 2.98 -14.21
C GLY A 151 -7.85 2.94 -13.86
N ILE A 152 -7.45 3.58 -12.78
CA ILE A 152 -6.09 3.59 -12.26
C ILE A 152 -5.99 2.51 -11.18
N GLY A 153 -5.02 1.62 -11.35
CA GLY A 153 -4.69 0.56 -10.39
C GLY A 153 -3.63 1.01 -9.41
N THR A 154 -3.74 0.51 -8.19
CA THR A 154 -2.81 0.76 -7.10
C THR A 154 -2.59 -0.52 -6.29
N ALA A 155 -1.50 -0.60 -5.54
CA ALA A 155 -1.25 -1.66 -4.58
C ALA A 155 -0.61 -1.10 -3.30
N TRP A 156 -1.21 -1.33 -2.15
CA TRP A 156 -0.61 -1.00 -0.86
C TRP A 156 0.56 -1.93 -0.56
N THR A 157 1.75 -1.39 -0.32
CA THR A 157 2.94 -2.16 0.06
C THR A 157 3.74 -1.41 1.14
N THR A 158 4.55 -2.15 1.91
CA THR A 158 5.31 -1.60 3.04
C THR A 158 6.77 -2.05 3.07
N LEU A 159 7.21 -2.90 2.14
CA LEU A 159 8.55 -3.50 2.20
C LEU A 159 9.70 -2.48 2.04
N HIS A 160 9.46 -1.36 1.35
CA HIS A 160 10.44 -0.27 1.25
C HIS A 160 10.82 0.32 2.61
N LEU A 161 9.95 0.15 3.64
CA LEU A 161 10.19 0.67 4.99
C LEU A 161 11.43 0.04 5.65
N ALA A 162 11.88 -1.14 5.20
CA ALA A 162 13.19 -1.68 5.58
C ALA A 162 14.36 -0.75 5.16
N HIS A 163 14.12 0.15 4.24
CA HIS A 163 15.06 1.16 3.74
C HIS A 163 14.49 2.59 3.86
N GLU A 164 13.60 2.83 4.82
CA GLU A 164 12.86 4.09 4.97
C GLU A 164 13.79 5.31 4.96
N LYS A 165 14.89 5.25 5.72
CA LYS A 165 15.86 6.34 5.80
C LYS A 165 16.51 6.65 4.46
N ALA A 166 16.93 5.62 3.71
CA ALA A 166 17.55 5.79 2.39
C ALA A 166 16.55 6.37 1.37
N VAL A 167 15.27 5.98 1.45
CA VAL A 167 14.20 6.57 0.62
C VAL A 167 13.93 8.02 1.03
N ALA A 168 13.95 8.32 2.32
CA ALA A 168 13.82 9.69 2.82
C ALA A 168 14.94 10.60 2.30
N GLU A 169 16.19 10.15 2.38
CA GLU A 169 17.37 10.86 1.85
C GLU A 169 17.26 11.10 0.33
N LEU A 170 16.86 10.08 -0.43
CA LEU A 170 16.68 10.15 -1.89
C LEU A 170 15.62 11.19 -2.30
N LEU A 171 14.57 11.34 -1.51
CA LEU A 171 13.41 12.19 -1.81
C LEU A 171 13.41 13.53 -1.06
N GLY A 172 14.32 13.73 -0.11
CA GLY A 172 14.33 14.92 0.75
C GLY A 172 13.20 14.93 1.78
N ILE A 173 12.69 13.76 2.19
CA ILE A 173 11.69 13.65 3.25
C ILE A 173 12.40 13.88 4.60
N PRO A 174 11.91 14.79 5.47
CA PRO A 174 12.51 15.00 6.80
C PRO A 174 12.30 13.78 7.69
N PHE A 175 13.23 12.83 7.68
CA PHE A 175 13.12 11.52 8.33
C PHE A 175 12.77 11.62 9.81
N ASP A 176 13.41 12.55 10.54
CA ASP A 176 13.19 12.72 11.99
C ASP A 176 11.83 13.31 12.35
N SER A 177 11.13 13.90 11.37
CA SER A 177 9.85 14.60 11.55
C SER A 177 8.66 13.89 10.94
N PHE A 178 8.90 12.91 10.04
CA PHE A 178 7.84 12.19 9.34
C PHE A 178 8.11 10.69 9.29
N THR A 179 7.06 9.90 9.43
CA THR A 179 7.08 8.46 9.19
C THR A 179 6.47 8.16 7.82
N GLN A 180 7.17 7.41 6.97
CA GLN A 180 6.59 6.85 5.76
C GLN A 180 5.65 5.70 6.12
N VAL A 181 4.50 5.60 5.43
CA VAL A 181 3.44 4.65 5.82
C VAL A 181 3.30 3.52 4.82
N ALA A 182 3.48 3.81 3.55
CA ALA A 182 3.34 2.85 2.47
C ALA A 182 4.13 3.28 1.23
N LEU A 183 4.35 2.33 0.31
CA LEU A 183 4.75 2.57 -1.07
C LEU A 183 3.63 2.05 -1.97
N ILE A 184 3.07 2.93 -2.79
CA ILE A 184 1.90 2.63 -3.62
C ILE A 184 2.25 2.91 -5.08
N PRO A 185 2.47 1.89 -5.93
CA PRO A 185 2.58 2.07 -7.36
C PRO A 185 1.23 2.47 -7.94
N ILE A 186 1.26 3.39 -8.91
CA ILE A 186 0.10 3.98 -9.56
C ILE A 186 0.30 3.86 -11.08
N ALA A 187 -0.62 3.18 -11.76
CA ALA A 187 -0.65 3.06 -13.21
C ALA A 187 -2.08 2.80 -13.68
N TYR A 188 -2.40 3.10 -14.93
CA TYR A 188 -3.66 2.62 -15.51
C TYR A 188 -3.74 1.09 -15.46
N THR A 189 -4.96 0.55 -15.46
CA THR A 189 -5.15 -0.91 -15.47
C THR A 189 -5.32 -1.44 -16.90
N LYS A 190 -4.72 -2.60 -17.18
CA LYS A 190 -5.03 -3.39 -18.38
C LYS A 190 -6.38 -4.05 -18.17
N GLY A 191 -7.45 -3.41 -18.70
CA GLY A 191 -8.84 -3.78 -18.46
C GLY A 191 -9.38 -3.37 -17.09
N THR A 192 -10.69 -3.43 -16.90
CA THR A 192 -11.40 -2.97 -15.70
C THR A 192 -12.31 -4.05 -15.07
N ASP A 193 -12.36 -5.24 -15.66
CA ASP A 193 -13.22 -6.39 -15.32
C ASP A 193 -12.72 -7.16 -14.07
N PHE A 194 -12.52 -6.46 -12.96
CA PHE A 194 -12.12 -7.08 -11.71
C PHE A 194 -13.32 -7.74 -11.02
N LYS A 195 -13.11 -8.97 -10.55
CA LYS A 195 -14.09 -9.71 -9.75
C LYS A 195 -13.83 -9.51 -8.25
N PRO A 196 -14.81 -9.67 -7.37
CA PRO A 196 -14.58 -9.74 -5.93
C PRO A 196 -13.48 -10.77 -5.60
N ALA A 197 -12.64 -10.46 -4.62
CA ALA A 197 -11.65 -11.41 -4.14
C ALA A 197 -12.33 -12.44 -3.23
N TYR A 198 -11.76 -13.65 -3.17
CA TYR A 198 -12.15 -14.62 -2.15
C TYR A 198 -11.97 -14.00 -0.76
N ARG A 199 -12.96 -14.20 0.09
CA ARG A 199 -12.92 -13.86 1.52
C ARG A 199 -13.72 -14.92 2.27
N PRO A 200 -13.32 -15.28 3.50
CA PRO A 200 -14.17 -16.07 4.39
C PRO A 200 -15.54 -15.41 4.58
N PRO A 201 -16.55 -16.17 5.01
CA PRO A 201 -17.86 -15.62 5.36
C PRO A 201 -17.74 -14.50 6.41
N VAL A 202 -18.57 -13.47 6.30
CA VAL A 202 -18.52 -12.31 7.22
C VAL A 202 -18.77 -12.70 8.66
N GLU A 203 -19.52 -13.75 8.91
CA GLU A 203 -19.84 -14.29 10.22
C GLU A 203 -18.59 -14.77 10.98
N SER A 204 -17.53 -15.15 10.25
CA SER A 204 -16.27 -15.57 10.87
C SER A 204 -15.43 -14.44 11.47
N VAL A 205 -15.80 -13.19 11.20
CA VAL A 205 -15.08 -11.98 11.66
C VAL A 205 -16.01 -10.94 12.29
N MET A 206 -17.31 -11.28 12.43
CA MET A 206 -18.32 -10.38 12.99
C MET A 206 -18.80 -10.91 14.33
N HIS A 207 -18.61 -10.14 15.38
CA HIS A 207 -19.01 -10.44 16.74
C HIS A 207 -20.00 -9.37 17.23
N ILE A 208 -21.03 -9.77 17.98
CA ILE A 208 -22.06 -8.86 18.51
C ILE A 208 -21.97 -8.84 20.02
N ASN A 209 -21.82 -7.65 20.60
CA ASN A 209 -21.70 -7.35 22.04
C ASN A 209 -20.45 -7.91 22.73
N GLN A 210 -19.93 -9.04 22.30
CA GLN A 210 -18.73 -9.67 22.88
C GLN A 210 -18.00 -10.46 21.81
N TRP A 211 -16.70 -10.70 22.03
CA TRP A 211 -15.92 -11.60 21.18
C TRP A 211 -16.49 -13.02 21.33
N SER A 212 -16.84 -13.66 20.22
CA SER A 212 -17.22 -15.08 20.15
C SER A 212 -16.07 -15.87 19.52
N SER A 213 -15.65 -16.92 20.20
CA SER A 213 -14.65 -17.90 19.69
C SER A 213 -15.29 -18.89 18.73
#